data_bc1f8e8a2bf10f47ae5c176b408afa3e
#
_entry.id   bc1f8e8a2bf10f47ae5c176b408afa3e
#
_cell.length_a   1.000
_cell.length_b   1.000
_cell.length_c   1.000
_cell.angle_alpha   90.00
_cell.angle_beta   90.00
_cell.angle_gamma   90.00
#
_symmetry.space_group_name_H-M   'P 1'
#
loop_
_entity.id
_entity.type
_entity.pdbx_description
1 polymer ?
#
loop_
_entity_poly.entity_id
_entity_poly.type
_entity_poly.pdbx_seq_one_letter_code
_entity_poly.pdbx_strand_id
1 'polypeptide(L)'
;MHADTGQFAIQSAGLTTEFQRIARYEDQEGRIYDKHGKLRFLDVDASAKDRPEVDRGHLRQMLLDSLPPEIVQWNHELSIAPQNEDGTFELVFGNGSRKSFDLVIGADGAWSRIRPLVSTARPIYSGIMFVELGIDDVDTRHPKLAQLVGRGLMFAIGDSKTLIGHRDANAHLGIYTAMRVPEDWVQTSGLDWSSAEATKASLAAHFTGWSEELLQLIHQSNANGEKIAPRPIYALPVGHRWEHRSGVTLIGDAAHLMSPFGGDGANLAMRDAADLALALIAENDWKKAVQQFEVAMWNRAEPAAAGAWDAIQDTFSEDGLAHTLQVMEEHSGVQRLSS
;
A
#
# COMPACT_ATOMS: atom_id res chain seq x y z
N MET A 1 -2.13 -5.08 10.33
CA MET A 1 -2.87 -6.18 9.64
C MET A 1 -4.24 -6.30 10.29
N HIS A 2 -5.34 -6.18 9.54
CA HIS A 2 -6.70 -6.16 10.07
C HIS A 2 -7.21 -7.57 10.39
N ALA A 3 -8.01 -7.70 11.47
CA ALA A 3 -8.45 -8.98 12.00
C ALA A 3 -9.33 -9.78 11.01
N ASP A 4 -10.29 -9.11 10.39
CA ASP A 4 -11.30 -9.69 9.50
C ASP A 4 -10.84 -9.87 8.05
N THR A 5 -9.62 -9.45 7.71
CA THR A 5 -9.06 -9.51 6.36
C THR A 5 -7.68 -10.19 6.36
N GLY A 6 -6.59 -9.47 6.58
CA GLY A 6 -5.25 -10.03 6.53
C GLY A 6 -5.01 -11.14 7.55
N GLN A 7 -5.41 -10.97 8.82
CA GLN A 7 -5.25 -12.01 9.85
C GLN A 7 -6.17 -13.21 9.59
N PHE A 8 -7.39 -12.99 9.09
CA PHE A 8 -8.27 -14.08 8.65
C PHE A 8 -7.59 -14.94 7.57
N ALA A 9 -6.93 -14.33 6.60
CA ALA A 9 -6.23 -15.05 5.54
C ALA A 9 -5.07 -15.89 6.10
N ILE A 10 -4.27 -15.33 7.02
CA ILE A 10 -3.20 -16.04 7.72
C ILE A 10 -3.74 -17.23 8.51
N GLN A 11 -4.84 -17.03 9.23
CA GLN A 11 -5.50 -18.11 9.99
C GLN A 11 -6.02 -19.22 9.07
N SER A 12 -6.66 -18.83 7.95
CA SER A 12 -7.19 -19.78 6.96
C SER A 12 -6.09 -20.62 6.30
N ALA A 13 -4.89 -20.04 6.15
CA ALA A 13 -3.70 -20.74 5.67
C ALA A 13 -2.99 -21.59 6.75
N GLY A 14 -3.43 -21.55 8.01
CA GLY A 14 -2.80 -22.27 9.11
C GLY A 14 -1.47 -21.67 9.60
N LEU A 15 -1.19 -20.40 9.27
CA LEU A 15 0.09 -19.73 9.50
C LEU A 15 0.08 -18.76 10.71
N THR A 16 -0.89 -18.89 11.61
CA THR A 16 -1.04 -17.97 12.77
C THR A 16 0.20 -17.95 13.66
N THR A 17 0.81 -19.12 13.91
CA THR A 17 1.99 -19.21 14.78
C THR A 17 3.21 -18.54 14.15
N GLU A 18 3.43 -18.74 12.85
CA GLU A 18 4.52 -18.15 12.07
C GLU A 18 4.35 -16.63 12.03
N PHE A 19 3.12 -16.16 11.77
CA PHE A 19 2.80 -14.75 11.76
C PHE A 19 3.05 -14.07 13.08
N GLN A 20 2.67 -14.69 14.22
CA GLN A 20 2.92 -14.14 15.56
C GLN A 20 4.40 -13.91 15.88
N ARG A 21 5.32 -14.64 15.23
CA ARG A 21 6.77 -14.47 15.42
C ARG A 21 7.34 -13.24 14.71
N ILE A 22 6.66 -12.75 13.67
CA ILE A 22 7.10 -11.60 12.84
C ILE A 22 6.24 -10.37 13.06
N ALA A 23 5.06 -10.53 13.69
CA ALA A 23 4.13 -9.45 13.95
C ALA A 23 4.56 -8.61 15.15
N ARG A 24 4.39 -7.29 15.05
CA ARG A 24 4.63 -6.33 16.13
C ARG A 24 3.29 -5.77 16.60
N TYR A 25 3.05 -5.85 17.90
CA TYR A 25 1.81 -5.41 18.55
C TYR A 25 1.99 -4.10 19.32
N GLU A 26 3.19 -3.64 19.43
CA GLU A 26 3.65 -2.40 20.03
C GLU A 26 3.90 -1.37 18.92
N ASP A 27 3.94 -0.10 19.31
CA ASP A 27 4.31 0.98 18.38
C ASP A 27 3.23 1.37 17.36
N GLN A 28 1.95 1.42 17.81
CA GLN A 28 0.81 1.89 16.99
C GLN A 28 0.47 3.37 17.26
N GLU A 29 1.43 4.15 17.72
CA GLU A 29 1.25 5.58 17.98
C GLU A 29 0.95 6.34 16.68
N GLY A 30 -0.08 7.19 16.69
CA GLY A 30 -0.45 8.06 15.59
C GLY A 30 -0.24 9.54 15.94
N ARG A 31 0.49 10.29 15.10
CA ARG A 31 0.73 11.73 15.31
C ARG A 31 0.36 12.54 14.08
N ILE A 32 -0.33 13.67 14.29
CA ILE A 32 -0.59 14.65 13.24
C ILE A 32 -0.05 16.00 13.66
N TYR A 33 0.79 16.56 12.83
CA TYR A 33 1.36 17.90 12.96
C TYR A 33 0.79 18.83 11.88
N ASP A 34 0.75 20.12 12.16
CA ASP A 34 0.64 21.12 11.10
C ASP A 34 2.03 21.41 10.48
N LYS A 35 2.06 22.17 9.40
CA LYS A 35 3.31 22.57 8.72
C LYS A 35 4.30 23.36 9.59
N HIS A 36 3.84 23.95 10.70
CA HIS A 36 4.68 24.68 11.64
C HIS A 36 5.27 23.78 12.73
N GLY A 37 5.06 22.45 12.65
CA GLY A 37 5.57 21.48 13.61
C GLY A 37 4.77 21.43 14.91
N LYS A 38 3.57 22.06 14.96
CA LYS A 38 2.70 21.97 16.12
C LYS A 38 1.93 20.65 16.07
N LEU A 39 2.03 19.85 17.14
CA LEU A 39 1.25 18.62 17.30
C LEU A 39 -0.24 18.97 17.46
N ARG A 40 -1.07 18.42 16.58
CA ARG A 40 -2.51 18.68 16.51
C ARG A 40 -3.35 17.49 16.97
N PHE A 41 -2.81 16.29 16.84
CA PHE A 41 -3.46 15.06 17.25
C PHE A 41 -2.41 14.05 17.69
N LEU A 42 -2.69 13.33 18.76
CA LEU A 42 -1.86 12.26 19.31
C LEU A 42 -2.77 11.12 19.74
N ASP A 43 -2.61 9.98 19.08
CA ASP A 43 -3.20 8.71 19.48
C ASP A 43 -2.11 7.84 20.09
N VAL A 44 -2.24 7.55 21.36
CA VAL A 44 -1.35 6.66 22.13
C VAL A 44 -2.05 5.36 22.53
N ASP A 45 -3.19 5.07 21.92
CA ASP A 45 -4.00 3.95 22.37
C ASP A 45 -3.31 2.60 22.12
N ALA A 46 -2.58 2.18 23.15
CA ALA A 46 -1.96 0.88 23.22
C ALA A 46 -3.00 -0.27 23.38
N SER A 47 -4.30 0.02 23.44
CA SER A 47 -5.37 -0.98 23.60
C SER A 47 -5.71 -1.70 22.30
N ALA A 48 -5.41 -1.10 21.15
CA ALA A 48 -5.67 -1.67 19.83
C ALA A 48 -4.62 -2.75 19.43
N LYS A 49 -4.41 -3.76 20.30
CA LYS A 49 -3.55 -4.93 20.00
C LYS A 49 -4.07 -5.81 18.86
N ASP A 50 -5.16 -5.45 18.24
CA ASP A 50 -5.86 -6.21 17.21
C ASP A 50 -5.39 -5.91 15.78
N ARG A 51 -4.50 -4.91 15.59
CA ARG A 51 -3.95 -4.52 14.28
C ARG A 51 -2.42 -4.58 14.23
N PRO A 52 -1.81 -5.77 14.44
CA PRO A 52 -0.36 -5.89 14.43
C PRO A 52 0.25 -5.41 13.12
N GLU A 53 1.39 -4.75 13.24
CA GLU A 53 2.24 -4.41 12.10
C GLU A 53 3.14 -5.58 11.73
N VAL A 54 3.48 -5.68 10.45
CA VAL A 54 4.41 -6.67 9.93
C VAL A 54 5.21 -6.09 8.78
N ASP A 55 6.50 -6.36 8.76
CA ASP A 55 7.34 -6.03 7.62
C ASP A 55 6.91 -6.84 6.38
N ARG A 56 6.79 -6.14 5.23
CA ARG A 56 6.33 -6.77 3.98
C ARG A 56 7.27 -7.86 3.49
N GLY A 57 8.57 -7.70 3.68
CA GLY A 57 9.58 -8.69 3.30
C GLY A 57 9.45 -9.95 4.14
N HIS A 58 9.31 -9.80 5.47
CA HIS A 58 9.10 -10.91 6.38
C HIS A 58 7.78 -11.64 6.12
N LEU A 59 6.68 -10.91 5.90
CA LEU A 59 5.39 -11.50 5.55
C LEU A 59 5.49 -12.31 4.24
N ARG A 60 6.08 -11.72 3.21
CA ARG A 60 6.29 -12.39 1.91
C ARG A 60 7.13 -13.66 2.09
N GLN A 61 8.23 -13.59 2.85
CA GLN A 61 9.10 -14.73 3.08
C GLN A 61 8.37 -15.85 3.83
N MET A 62 7.63 -15.52 4.88
CA MET A 62 6.81 -16.48 5.62
C MET A 62 5.80 -17.20 4.71
N LEU A 63 5.13 -16.47 3.82
CA LEU A 63 4.20 -17.06 2.86
C LEU A 63 4.91 -17.98 1.86
N LEU A 64 6.08 -17.56 1.35
CA LEU A 64 6.89 -18.38 0.44
C LEU A 64 7.40 -19.66 1.12
N ASP A 65 7.87 -19.57 2.35
CA ASP A 65 8.40 -20.70 3.11
C ASP A 65 7.31 -21.75 3.45
N SER A 66 6.04 -21.34 3.43
CA SER A 66 4.91 -22.24 3.64
C SER A 66 4.55 -23.09 2.42
N LEU A 67 5.12 -22.77 1.25
CA LEU A 67 4.82 -23.46 -0.01
C LEU A 67 5.86 -24.53 -0.32
N PRO A 68 5.46 -25.67 -0.92
CA PRO A 68 6.41 -26.59 -1.53
C PRO A 68 7.29 -25.86 -2.56
N PRO A 69 8.61 -26.14 -2.62
CA PRO A 69 9.54 -25.39 -3.45
C PRO A 69 9.19 -25.36 -4.94
N GLU A 70 8.51 -26.41 -5.44
CA GLU A 70 8.14 -26.55 -6.84
C GLU A 70 6.91 -25.73 -7.25
N ILE A 71 6.14 -25.20 -6.31
CA ILE A 71 4.92 -24.42 -6.61
C ILE A 71 5.28 -23.10 -7.25
N VAL A 72 6.30 -22.41 -6.73
CA VAL A 72 6.70 -21.10 -7.25
C VAL A 72 7.68 -21.28 -8.42
N GLN A 73 7.24 -20.87 -9.59
CA GLN A 73 8.05 -20.91 -10.81
C GLN A 73 8.71 -19.56 -11.05
N TRP A 74 9.95 -19.39 -10.60
CA TRP A 74 10.74 -18.18 -10.81
C TRP A 74 11.12 -17.99 -12.29
N ASN A 75 11.44 -16.75 -12.69
CA ASN A 75 11.79 -16.38 -14.06
C ASN A 75 10.69 -16.66 -15.10
N HIS A 76 9.43 -16.62 -14.67
CA HIS A 76 8.27 -16.78 -15.52
C HIS A 76 7.47 -15.47 -15.58
N GLU A 77 8.09 -14.39 -16.05
CA GLU A 77 7.38 -13.14 -16.30
C GLU A 77 6.40 -13.33 -17.44
N LEU A 78 5.09 -13.14 -17.16
CA LEU A 78 4.03 -13.30 -18.15
C LEU A 78 4.17 -12.23 -19.26
N SER A 79 4.11 -12.67 -20.52
CA SER A 79 4.06 -11.75 -21.68
C SER A 79 2.64 -11.55 -22.17
N ILE A 80 1.95 -12.65 -22.52
CA ILE A 80 0.56 -12.67 -22.99
C ILE A 80 -0.15 -13.92 -22.50
N ALA A 81 -1.49 -13.89 -22.49
CA ALA A 81 -2.34 -15.00 -22.09
C ALA A 81 -3.54 -15.15 -23.04
N PRO A 82 -3.34 -15.60 -24.30
CA PRO A 82 -4.43 -15.85 -25.22
C PRO A 82 -5.31 -17.01 -24.75
N GLN A 83 -6.62 -16.92 -25.08
CA GLN A 83 -7.54 -18.03 -24.87
C GLN A 83 -7.48 -19.00 -26.06
N ASN A 84 -7.41 -20.29 -25.77
CA ASN A 84 -7.46 -21.37 -26.75
C ASN A 84 -8.91 -21.66 -27.19
N GLU A 85 -9.08 -22.43 -28.29
CA GLU A 85 -10.38 -22.81 -28.79
C GLU A 85 -11.17 -23.72 -27.82
N ASP A 86 -10.47 -24.47 -26.96
CA ASP A 86 -11.07 -25.34 -25.92
C ASP A 86 -11.48 -24.55 -24.65
N GLY A 87 -11.23 -23.25 -24.62
CA GLY A 87 -11.57 -22.36 -23.51
C GLY A 87 -10.48 -22.22 -22.44
N THR A 88 -9.39 -22.99 -22.52
CA THR A 88 -8.20 -22.82 -21.66
C THR A 88 -7.43 -21.55 -22.02
N PHE A 89 -6.51 -21.12 -21.16
CA PHE A 89 -5.62 -19.97 -21.44
C PHE A 89 -4.17 -20.45 -21.57
N GLU A 90 -3.51 -20.09 -22.68
CA GLU A 90 -2.09 -20.34 -22.87
C GLU A 90 -1.28 -19.17 -22.30
N LEU A 91 -0.58 -19.38 -21.19
CA LEU A 91 0.35 -18.39 -20.64
C LEU A 91 1.69 -18.48 -21.38
N VAL A 92 2.08 -17.39 -22.00
CA VAL A 92 3.39 -17.25 -22.69
C VAL A 92 4.28 -16.36 -21.83
N PHE A 93 5.44 -16.87 -21.47
CA PHE A 93 6.38 -16.18 -20.58
C PHE A 93 7.57 -15.58 -21.36
N GLY A 94 8.20 -14.56 -20.78
CA GLY A 94 9.35 -13.87 -21.36
C GLY A 94 10.57 -14.77 -21.60
N ASN A 95 10.69 -15.89 -20.87
CA ASN A 95 11.70 -16.90 -21.07
C ASN A 95 11.40 -17.86 -22.24
N GLY A 96 10.30 -17.65 -22.98
CA GLY A 96 9.85 -18.46 -24.10
C GLY A 96 9.04 -19.69 -23.74
N SER A 97 8.87 -20.01 -22.44
CA SER A 97 8.03 -21.13 -22.03
C SER A 97 6.54 -20.82 -22.23
N ARG A 98 5.74 -21.89 -22.42
CA ARG A 98 4.29 -21.81 -22.60
C ARG A 98 3.61 -22.89 -21.77
N LYS A 99 2.50 -22.56 -21.14
CA LYS A 99 1.68 -23.52 -20.37
C LYS A 99 0.22 -23.15 -20.49
N SER A 100 -0.65 -24.16 -20.65
CA SER A 100 -2.12 -23.97 -20.70
C SER A 100 -2.76 -24.32 -19.35
N PHE A 101 -3.77 -23.55 -18.98
CA PHE A 101 -4.48 -23.69 -17.71
C PHE A 101 -5.99 -23.49 -17.91
N ASP A 102 -6.79 -24.23 -17.14
CA ASP A 102 -8.24 -24.11 -17.09
C ASP A 102 -8.67 -22.83 -16.35
N LEU A 103 -7.90 -22.41 -15.34
CA LEU A 103 -8.14 -21.21 -14.53
C LEU A 103 -6.86 -20.43 -14.37
N VAL A 104 -6.93 -19.13 -14.72
CA VAL A 104 -5.87 -18.15 -14.52
C VAL A 104 -6.34 -17.11 -13.51
N ILE A 105 -5.56 -16.88 -12.46
CA ILE A 105 -5.82 -15.88 -11.42
C ILE A 105 -4.77 -14.79 -11.55
N GLY A 106 -5.20 -13.58 -11.97
CA GLY A 106 -4.34 -12.41 -12.04
C GLY A 106 -4.13 -11.83 -10.63
N ALA A 107 -2.94 -12.05 -10.08
CA ALA A 107 -2.46 -11.48 -8.82
C ALA A 107 -1.19 -10.64 -9.04
N ASP A 108 -1.06 -10.09 -10.24
CA ASP A 108 0.14 -9.47 -10.81
C ASP A 108 0.18 -7.94 -10.61
N GLY A 109 -0.63 -7.43 -9.68
CA GLY A 109 -0.53 -6.09 -9.14
C GLY A 109 -1.14 -5.00 -10.03
N ALA A 110 -0.78 -3.75 -9.73
CA ALA A 110 -1.35 -2.55 -10.33
C ALA A 110 -1.36 -2.56 -11.88
N TRP A 111 -0.29 -3.04 -12.48
CA TRP A 111 -0.08 -3.08 -13.93
C TRP A 111 -0.33 -4.46 -14.53
N SER A 112 -1.35 -5.15 -14.01
CA SER A 112 -1.72 -6.49 -14.38
C SER A 112 -1.77 -6.71 -15.89
N ARG A 113 -1.12 -7.77 -16.35
CA ARG A 113 -1.19 -8.27 -17.73
C ARG A 113 -2.38 -9.22 -17.93
N ILE A 114 -2.99 -9.67 -16.85
CA ILE A 114 -4.20 -10.51 -16.88
C ILE A 114 -5.46 -9.65 -16.94
N ARG A 115 -5.49 -8.47 -16.28
CA ARG A 115 -6.67 -7.59 -16.28
C ARG A 115 -7.25 -7.32 -17.67
N PRO A 116 -6.47 -7.08 -18.73
CA PRO A 116 -7.01 -6.85 -20.08
C PRO A 116 -7.88 -8.00 -20.63
N LEU A 117 -7.81 -9.19 -20.07
CA LEU A 117 -8.65 -10.32 -20.48
C LEU A 117 -10.11 -10.16 -20.04
N VAL A 118 -10.36 -9.39 -18.98
CA VAL A 118 -11.70 -9.22 -18.38
C VAL A 118 -12.16 -7.75 -18.33
N SER A 119 -11.25 -6.79 -18.39
CA SER A 119 -11.58 -5.37 -18.25
C SER A 119 -10.63 -4.49 -19.05
N THR A 120 -11.16 -3.38 -19.60
CA THR A 120 -10.37 -2.35 -20.25
C THR A 120 -9.89 -1.25 -19.30
N ALA A 121 -10.28 -1.32 -18.01
CA ALA A 121 -9.89 -0.35 -17.00
C ALA A 121 -8.37 -0.33 -16.80
N ARG A 122 -7.84 0.88 -16.65
CA ARG A 122 -6.42 1.12 -16.38
C ARG A 122 -6.28 1.93 -15.11
N PRO A 123 -5.17 1.78 -14.38
CA PRO A 123 -4.85 2.66 -13.27
C PRO A 123 -4.85 4.13 -13.68
N ILE A 124 -5.46 4.97 -12.87
CA ILE A 124 -5.56 6.42 -13.04
C ILE A 124 -4.65 7.07 -12.01
N TYR A 125 -3.84 8.04 -12.43
CA TYR A 125 -3.02 8.84 -11.54
C TYR A 125 -3.91 9.67 -10.60
N SER A 126 -3.64 9.60 -9.30
CA SER A 126 -4.44 10.29 -8.27
C SER A 126 -4.18 11.80 -8.19
N GLY A 127 -3.20 12.30 -8.91
CA GLY A 127 -2.67 13.66 -8.76
C GLY A 127 -1.60 13.78 -7.68
N ILE A 128 -1.24 12.69 -7.00
CA ILE A 128 -0.33 12.69 -5.86
C ILE A 128 0.93 11.90 -6.17
N MET A 129 2.07 12.56 -5.95
CA MET A 129 3.40 11.95 -6.05
C MET A 129 4.00 11.80 -4.66
N PHE A 130 4.40 10.59 -4.31
CA PHE A 130 5.27 10.34 -3.18
C PHE A 130 6.73 10.33 -3.63
N VAL A 131 7.63 10.78 -2.76
CA VAL A 131 9.05 10.52 -2.90
C VAL A 131 9.51 9.81 -1.64
N GLU A 132 10.03 8.61 -1.84
CA GLU A 132 10.47 7.70 -0.78
C GLU A 132 11.89 8.05 -0.35
N LEU A 133 12.05 8.22 0.96
CA LEU A 133 13.28 8.55 1.67
C LEU A 133 13.40 7.63 2.89
N GLY A 134 14.58 7.57 3.52
CA GLY A 134 14.76 6.76 4.72
C GLY A 134 15.91 7.23 5.60
N ILE A 135 15.87 6.89 6.89
CA ILE A 135 16.93 7.11 7.87
C ILE A 135 17.16 5.82 8.64
N ASP A 136 18.35 5.26 8.54
CA ASP A 136 18.77 4.12 9.35
C ASP A 136 19.28 4.55 10.71
N ASP A 137 19.13 3.65 11.71
CA ASP A 137 19.61 3.85 13.08
C ASP A 137 19.15 5.17 13.69
N VAL A 138 17.90 5.60 13.40
CA VAL A 138 17.38 6.91 13.77
C VAL A 138 17.46 7.20 15.26
N ASP A 139 17.31 6.19 16.12
CA ASP A 139 17.35 6.35 17.57
C ASP A 139 18.73 6.84 18.07
N THR A 140 19.80 6.35 17.46
CA THR A 140 21.17 6.71 17.82
C THR A 140 21.67 7.92 17.04
N ARG A 141 21.40 7.98 15.76
CA ARG A 141 21.93 9.03 14.88
C ARG A 141 21.15 10.32 14.93
N HIS A 142 19.83 10.23 15.06
CA HIS A 142 18.91 11.38 15.01
C HIS A 142 17.80 11.28 16.08
N PRO A 143 18.14 11.23 17.39
CA PRO A 143 17.17 10.97 18.47
C PRO A 143 16.03 11.99 18.52
N LYS A 144 16.26 13.23 18.07
CA LYS A 144 15.19 14.25 17.97
C LYS A 144 14.17 13.89 16.90
N LEU A 145 14.60 13.35 15.75
CA LEU A 145 13.68 12.88 14.71
C LEU A 145 12.94 11.62 15.14
N ALA A 146 13.61 10.73 15.85
CA ALA A 146 12.95 9.58 16.46
C ALA A 146 11.85 10.02 17.43
N GLN A 147 12.11 11.04 18.24
CA GLN A 147 11.11 11.61 19.16
C GLN A 147 9.97 12.33 18.42
N LEU A 148 10.27 13.07 17.35
CA LEU A 148 9.28 13.79 16.53
C LEU A 148 8.28 12.79 15.90
N VAL A 149 8.77 11.73 15.27
CA VAL A 149 7.92 10.73 14.63
C VAL A 149 7.19 9.86 15.66
N GLY A 150 7.82 9.59 16.81
CA GLY A 150 7.26 8.69 17.81
C GLY A 150 7.51 7.23 17.45
N ARG A 151 6.61 6.36 17.90
CA ARG A 151 6.76 4.89 17.81
C ARG A 151 5.86 4.24 16.77
N GLY A 152 5.25 5.03 15.89
CA GLY A 152 4.33 4.52 14.88
C GLY A 152 4.31 5.38 13.64
N LEU A 153 3.17 5.95 13.31
CA LEU A 153 2.93 6.71 12.08
C LEU A 153 2.76 8.22 12.39
N MET A 154 3.49 9.05 11.68
CA MET A 154 3.41 10.50 11.77
C MET A 154 3.01 11.10 10.43
N PHE A 155 2.07 12.05 10.47
CA PHE A 155 1.74 12.94 9.36
C PHE A 155 2.03 14.39 9.76
N ALA A 156 2.66 15.15 8.86
CA ALA A 156 2.65 16.60 8.94
C ALA A 156 1.96 17.10 7.67
N ILE A 157 0.88 17.89 7.82
CA ILE A 157 -0.03 18.25 6.73
C ILE A 157 -0.13 19.78 6.60
N GLY A 158 -0.04 20.27 5.36
CA GLY A 158 -0.22 21.69 5.02
C GLY A 158 0.04 21.98 3.54
N ASP A 159 -0.54 23.03 3.00
CA ASP A 159 -0.31 23.52 1.64
C ASP A 159 -0.51 22.44 0.57
N SER A 160 -1.50 21.55 0.71
CA SER A 160 -1.75 20.38 -0.15
C SER A 160 -0.54 19.45 -0.28
N LYS A 161 0.27 19.34 0.79
CA LYS A 161 1.47 18.51 0.91
C LYS A 161 1.49 17.80 2.24
N THR A 162 2.27 16.72 2.28
CA THR A 162 2.42 15.94 3.51
C THR A 162 3.85 15.41 3.63
N LEU A 163 4.39 15.45 4.85
CA LEU A 163 5.52 14.62 5.26
C LEU A 163 4.98 13.47 6.10
N ILE A 164 5.31 12.26 5.72
CA ILE A 164 4.89 11.04 6.42
C ILE A 164 6.13 10.38 6.98
N GLY A 165 6.15 10.06 8.26
CA GLY A 165 7.20 9.27 8.91
C GLY A 165 6.60 7.99 9.45
N HIS A 166 7.22 6.85 9.19
CA HIS A 166 6.80 5.55 9.70
C HIS A 166 7.99 4.84 10.35
N ARG A 167 7.80 4.40 11.60
CA ARG A 167 8.82 3.63 12.33
C ARG A 167 8.74 2.18 11.91
N ASP A 168 9.79 1.71 11.26
CA ASP A 168 9.95 0.31 10.88
C ASP A 168 10.79 -0.47 11.90
N ALA A 169 10.95 -1.77 11.64
CA ALA A 169 11.88 -2.61 12.40
C ALA A 169 13.33 -2.08 12.33
N ASN A 170 14.17 -2.48 13.28
CA ASN A 170 15.60 -2.16 13.29
C ASN A 170 15.94 -0.66 13.35
N ALA A 171 15.12 0.15 14.04
CA ALA A 171 15.29 1.59 14.15
C ALA A 171 15.37 2.33 12.80
N HIS A 172 14.81 1.73 11.74
CA HIS A 172 14.64 2.41 10.45
C HIS A 172 13.43 3.34 10.50
N LEU A 173 13.56 4.50 9.89
CA LEU A 173 12.51 5.47 9.69
C LEU A 173 12.24 5.64 8.19
N GLY A 174 11.15 5.06 7.71
CA GLY A 174 10.63 5.33 6.37
C GLY A 174 10.01 6.73 6.31
N ILE A 175 10.35 7.49 5.28
CA ILE A 175 9.84 8.86 5.09
C ILE A 175 9.28 8.98 3.68
N TYR A 176 8.11 9.61 3.56
CA TYR A 176 7.56 10.01 2.27
C TYR A 176 7.31 11.52 2.29
N THR A 177 7.89 12.22 1.31
CA THR A 177 7.36 13.53 0.95
C THR A 177 6.24 13.29 -0.07
N ALA A 178 5.08 13.88 0.14
CA ALA A 178 3.93 13.68 -0.71
C ALA A 178 3.36 15.03 -1.15
N MET A 179 3.07 15.17 -2.45
CA MET A 179 2.67 16.45 -3.05
C MET A 179 1.66 16.23 -4.17
N ARG A 180 0.76 17.19 -4.32
CA ARG A 180 -0.11 17.26 -5.51
C ARG A 180 0.66 17.88 -6.66
N VAL A 181 0.98 17.07 -7.68
CA VAL A 181 1.78 17.49 -8.85
C VAL A 181 1.27 16.77 -10.12
N PRO A 182 1.59 17.26 -11.33
CA PRO A 182 1.29 16.56 -12.57
C PRO A 182 1.96 15.18 -12.67
N GLU A 183 1.39 14.27 -13.48
CA GLU A 183 1.92 12.90 -13.63
C GLU A 183 3.35 12.88 -14.22
N ASP A 184 3.67 13.82 -15.08
CA ASP A 184 4.98 14.00 -15.70
C ASP A 184 5.98 14.80 -14.86
N TRP A 185 5.64 15.09 -13.58
CA TRP A 185 6.48 15.90 -12.69
C TRP A 185 7.90 15.35 -12.52
N VAL A 186 8.07 14.05 -12.51
CA VAL A 186 9.42 13.42 -12.39
C VAL A 186 10.34 13.86 -13.52
N GLN A 187 9.78 14.00 -14.72
CA GLN A 187 10.52 14.41 -15.93
C GLN A 187 10.64 15.95 -16.04
N THR A 188 9.65 16.68 -15.54
CA THR A 188 9.52 18.14 -15.74
C THR A 188 10.00 18.98 -14.56
N SER A 189 10.19 18.36 -13.39
CA SER A 189 10.59 19.04 -12.14
C SER A 189 11.98 19.66 -12.17
N GLY A 190 12.86 19.19 -13.06
CA GLY A 190 14.27 19.60 -13.09
C GLY A 190 15.10 19.02 -11.93
N LEU A 191 14.57 18.09 -11.13
CA LEU A 191 15.31 17.42 -10.08
C LEU A 191 16.39 16.48 -10.66
N ASP A 192 17.58 16.58 -10.10
CA ASP A 192 18.66 15.63 -10.41
C ASP A 192 18.53 14.37 -9.54
N TRP A 193 17.76 13.40 -10.03
CA TRP A 193 17.54 12.11 -9.37
C TRP A 193 18.79 11.23 -9.24
N SER A 194 19.91 11.62 -9.88
CA SER A 194 21.18 10.92 -9.75
C SER A 194 21.99 11.35 -8.51
N SER A 195 21.67 12.52 -7.97
CA SER A 195 22.30 13.10 -6.78
C SER A 195 21.33 13.17 -5.61
N ALA A 196 21.53 12.34 -4.57
CA ALA A 196 20.69 12.35 -3.38
C ALA A 196 20.66 13.73 -2.70
N GLU A 197 21.83 14.42 -2.61
CA GLU A 197 21.91 15.75 -1.99
C GLU A 197 21.15 16.80 -2.79
N ALA A 198 21.29 16.82 -4.13
CA ALA A 198 20.56 17.75 -5.00
C ALA A 198 19.06 17.48 -4.94
N THR A 199 18.65 16.21 -4.95
CA THR A 199 17.26 15.80 -4.82
C THR A 199 16.67 16.26 -3.48
N LYS A 200 17.34 16.03 -2.34
CA LYS A 200 16.89 16.46 -1.02
C LYS A 200 16.75 17.98 -0.91
N ALA A 201 17.73 18.71 -1.41
CA ALA A 201 17.70 20.19 -1.41
C ALA A 201 16.49 20.70 -2.24
N SER A 202 16.24 20.13 -3.40
CA SER A 202 15.11 20.49 -4.25
C SER A 202 13.77 20.09 -3.61
N LEU A 203 13.68 18.90 -3.01
CA LEU A 203 12.49 18.48 -2.28
C LEU A 203 12.19 19.43 -1.12
N ALA A 204 13.19 19.77 -0.30
CA ALA A 204 13.01 20.70 0.81
C ALA A 204 12.50 22.08 0.33
N ALA A 205 12.94 22.56 -0.83
CA ALA A 205 12.46 23.81 -1.42
C ALA A 205 10.95 23.78 -1.73
N HIS A 206 10.36 22.62 -2.05
CA HIS A 206 8.92 22.48 -2.20
C HIS A 206 8.14 22.67 -0.89
N PHE A 207 8.80 22.51 0.27
CA PHE A 207 8.24 22.70 1.61
C PHE A 207 8.65 24.01 2.25
N THR A 208 8.96 25.04 1.46
CA THR A 208 9.26 26.39 1.95
C THR A 208 8.15 26.90 2.87
N GLY A 209 8.52 27.43 4.04
CA GLY A 209 7.58 27.89 5.07
C GLY A 209 7.15 26.82 6.07
N TRP A 210 7.62 25.58 5.91
CA TRP A 210 7.47 24.54 6.90
C TRP A 210 8.51 24.68 8.03
N SER A 211 8.23 24.11 9.20
CA SER A 211 9.17 24.18 10.32
C SER A 211 10.47 23.45 9.99
N GLU A 212 11.59 24.03 10.44
CA GLU A 212 12.92 23.44 10.25
C GLU A 212 13.02 22.03 10.86
N GLU A 213 12.33 21.78 11.96
CA GLU A 213 12.30 20.48 12.61
C GLU A 213 11.71 19.40 11.69
N LEU A 214 10.63 19.72 10.97
CA LEU A 214 10.03 18.83 9.97
C LEU A 214 10.94 18.66 8.75
N LEU A 215 11.60 19.72 8.28
CA LEU A 215 12.51 19.67 7.14
C LEU A 215 13.74 18.79 7.40
N GLN A 216 14.15 18.62 8.67
CA GLN A 216 15.23 17.68 9.01
C GLN A 216 14.91 16.23 8.59
N LEU A 217 13.65 15.84 8.50
CA LEU A 217 13.28 14.53 7.94
C LEU A 217 13.80 14.33 6.50
N ILE A 218 13.77 15.41 5.69
CA ILE A 218 14.30 15.38 4.32
C ILE A 218 15.83 15.49 4.36
N HIS A 219 16.37 16.47 5.09
CA HIS A 219 17.80 16.77 5.07
C HIS A 219 18.68 15.63 5.60
N GLN A 220 18.20 14.90 6.63
CA GLN A 220 18.96 13.83 7.26
C GLN A 220 18.73 12.44 6.61
N SER A 221 17.82 12.34 5.65
CA SER A 221 17.52 11.09 4.98
C SER A 221 18.62 10.64 4.02
N ASN A 222 18.63 9.34 3.70
CA ASN A 222 19.49 8.71 2.67
C ASN A 222 20.99 9.04 2.79
N ALA A 223 21.47 9.22 4.02
CA ALA A 223 22.88 9.58 4.28
C ALA A 223 23.86 8.48 3.85
N ASN A 224 23.40 7.24 3.68
CA ASN A 224 24.20 6.09 3.28
C ASN A 224 24.21 5.84 1.75
N GLY A 225 23.68 6.79 0.96
CA GLY A 225 23.63 6.67 -0.52
C GLY A 225 22.48 5.80 -1.04
N GLU A 226 21.47 5.53 -0.22
CA GLU A 226 20.25 4.87 -0.68
C GLU A 226 19.57 5.69 -1.77
N LYS A 227 18.95 4.96 -2.72
CA LYS A 227 18.31 5.59 -3.86
C LYS A 227 16.99 6.23 -3.45
N ILE A 228 16.85 7.52 -3.67
CA ILE A 228 15.59 8.24 -3.58
C ILE A 228 14.70 7.84 -4.76
N ALA A 229 13.46 7.44 -4.48
CA ALA A 229 12.56 6.92 -5.51
C ALA A 229 11.23 7.68 -5.55
N PRO A 230 10.85 8.27 -6.72
CA PRO A 230 9.50 8.77 -6.91
C PRO A 230 8.50 7.61 -7.00
N ARG A 231 7.35 7.77 -6.36
CA ARG A 231 6.26 6.81 -6.28
C ARG A 231 4.93 7.49 -6.64
N PRO A 232 4.58 7.58 -7.92
CA PRO A 232 3.27 8.10 -8.31
C PRO A 232 2.16 7.19 -7.79
N ILE A 233 1.15 7.78 -7.20
CA ILE A 233 0.02 7.03 -6.63
C ILE A 233 -1.07 6.89 -7.69
N TYR A 234 -1.41 5.64 -7.98
CA TYR A 234 -2.46 5.25 -8.91
C TYR A 234 -3.56 4.49 -8.20
N ALA A 235 -4.76 4.53 -8.76
CA ALA A 235 -5.90 3.72 -8.37
C ALA A 235 -6.68 3.27 -9.60
N LEU A 236 -7.38 2.15 -9.50
CA LEU A 236 -8.44 1.80 -10.46
C LEU A 236 -9.68 2.65 -10.17
N PRO A 237 -10.57 2.85 -11.16
CA PRO A 237 -11.84 3.50 -10.92
C PRO A 237 -12.58 2.85 -9.75
N VAL A 238 -13.13 3.66 -8.84
CA VAL A 238 -13.95 3.18 -7.72
C VAL A 238 -15.12 2.34 -8.28
N GLY A 239 -15.39 1.21 -7.67
CA GLY A 239 -16.41 0.27 -8.15
C GLY A 239 -16.00 -0.52 -9.40
N HIS A 240 -14.69 -0.60 -9.71
CA HIS A 240 -14.21 -1.41 -10.83
C HIS A 240 -14.73 -2.84 -10.74
N ARG A 241 -15.41 -3.26 -11.80
CA ARG A 241 -16.03 -4.59 -11.98
C ARG A 241 -15.86 -5.01 -13.44
N TRP A 242 -16.08 -6.29 -13.71
CA TRP A 242 -16.09 -6.86 -15.06
C TRP A 242 -17.23 -7.85 -15.21
N GLU A 243 -17.58 -8.17 -16.42
CA GLU A 243 -18.47 -9.28 -16.73
C GLU A 243 -17.73 -10.60 -16.50
N HIS A 244 -18.33 -11.51 -15.72
CA HIS A 244 -17.71 -12.79 -15.43
C HIS A 244 -17.27 -13.51 -16.72
N ARG A 245 -16.01 -13.92 -16.77
CA ARG A 245 -15.44 -14.70 -17.85
C ARG A 245 -14.89 -16.00 -17.30
N SER A 246 -15.44 -17.15 -17.77
CA SER A 246 -14.97 -18.46 -17.32
C SER A 246 -13.48 -18.66 -17.62
N GLY A 247 -12.75 -19.20 -16.66
CA GLY A 247 -11.33 -19.52 -16.78
C GLY A 247 -10.36 -18.41 -16.44
N VAL A 248 -10.84 -17.20 -16.08
CA VAL A 248 -9.98 -16.11 -15.65
C VAL A 248 -10.64 -15.24 -14.58
N THR A 249 -9.89 -14.85 -13.56
CA THR A 249 -10.30 -13.88 -12.55
C THR A 249 -9.12 -13.06 -12.04
N LEU A 250 -9.40 -12.03 -11.23
CA LEU A 250 -8.40 -11.13 -10.65
C LEU A 250 -8.56 -11.07 -9.13
N ILE A 251 -7.46 -10.83 -8.42
CA ILE A 251 -7.44 -10.57 -6.97
C ILE A 251 -6.47 -9.41 -6.64
N GLY A 252 -6.66 -8.79 -5.49
CA GLY A 252 -5.78 -7.72 -4.99
C GLY A 252 -5.67 -6.53 -5.95
N ASP A 253 -4.50 -5.93 -6.06
CA ASP A 253 -4.27 -4.74 -6.88
C ASP A 253 -4.57 -4.96 -8.38
N ALA A 254 -4.52 -6.19 -8.87
CA ALA A 254 -4.96 -6.49 -10.22
C ALA A 254 -6.47 -6.27 -10.40
N ALA A 255 -7.26 -6.47 -9.34
CA ALA A 255 -8.71 -6.30 -9.32
C ALA A 255 -9.16 -4.91 -8.86
N HIS A 256 -8.57 -4.37 -7.80
CA HIS A 256 -9.08 -3.19 -7.07
C HIS A 256 -7.97 -2.30 -6.49
N LEU A 257 -6.93 -2.01 -7.29
CA LEU A 257 -5.87 -1.06 -6.90
C LEU A 257 -6.46 0.21 -6.29
N MET A 258 -6.06 0.55 -5.09
CA MET A 258 -6.49 1.74 -4.35
C MET A 258 -5.31 2.51 -3.77
N SER A 259 -5.56 3.76 -3.33
CA SER A 259 -4.53 4.56 -2.66
C SER A 259 -4.14 3.94 -1.31
N PRO A 260 -2.93 4.21 -0.80
CA PRO A 260 -2.49 3.68 0.49
C PRO A 260 -3.22 4.33 1.70
N PHE A 261 -3.99 5.39 1.49
CA PHE A 261 -4.63 6.16 2.56
C PHE A 261 -5.75 5.42 3.30
N GLY A 262 -6.33 4.36 2.72
CA GLY A 262 -7.26 3.46 3.43
C GLY A 262 -6.57 2.42 4.30
N GLY A 263 -5.30 2.08 4.02
CA GLY A 263 -4.58 0.99 4.69
C GLY A 263 -5.09 -0.42 4.37
N ASP A 264 -6.07 -0.56 3.46
CA ASP A 264 -6.79 -1.81 3.22
C ASP A 264 -6.20 -2.68 2.11
N GLY A 265 -5.47 -2.12 1.16
CA GLY A 265 -5.08 -2.80 -0.08
C GLY A 265 -4.45 -4.18 0.12
N ALA A 266 -3.39 -4.28 0.94
CA ALA A 266 -2.72 -5.55 1.21
C ALA A 266 -3.61 -6.51 2.00
N ASN A 267 -4.42 -5.99 2.94
CA ASN A 267 -5.36 -6.77 3.73
C ASN A 267 -6.44 -7.41 2.85
N LEU A 268 -7.00 -6.63 1.92
CA LEU A 268 -8.01 -7.11 0.97
C LEU A 268 -7.41 -8.12 -0.02
N ALA A 269 -6.20 -7.87 -0.53
CA ALA A 269 -5.53 -8.81 -1.42
C ALA A 269 -5.33 -10.20 -0.76
N MET A 270 -4.95 -10.23 0.51
CA MET A 270 -4.83 -11.46 1.28
C MET A 270 -6.20 -12.12 1.51
N ARG A 271 -7.22 -11.31 1.83
CA ARG A 271 -8.59 -11.79 2.00
C ARG A 271 -9.13 -12.40 0.72
N ASP A 272 -8.91 -11.79 -0.42
CA ASP A 272 -9.32 -12.31 -1.73
C ASP A 272 -8.71 -13.69 -2.00
N ALA A 273 -7.40 -13.84 -1.74
CA ALA A 273 -6.73 -15.13 -1.92
C ALA A 273 -7.34 -16.22 -1.04
N ALA A 274 -7.63 -15.92 0.23
CA ALA A 274 -8.25 -16.86 1.16
C ALA A 274 -9.68 -17.22 0.73
N ASP A 275 -10.51 -16.21 0.41
CA ASP A 275 -11.90 -16.43 0.03
C ASP A 275 -12.01 -17.21 -1.27
N LEU A 276 -11.17 -16.92 -2.29
CA LEU A 276 -11.14 -17.65 -3.53
C LEU A 276 -10.73 -19.11 -3.30
N ALA A 277 -9.67 -19.35 -2.52
CA ALA A 277 -9.22 -20.69 -2.19
C ALA A 277 -10.29 -21.50 -1.47
N LEU A 278 -10.94 -20.92 -0.45
CA LEU A 278 -12.02 -21.55 0.29
C LEU A 278 -13.23 -21.84 -0.60
N ALA A 279 -13.60 -20.93 -1.51
CA ALA A 279 -14.68 -21.14 -2.46
C ALA A 279 -14.39 -22.30 -3.42
N LEU A 280 -13.16 -22.40 -3.95
CA LEU A 280 -12.72 -23.47 -4.83
C LEU A 280 -12.69 -24.85 -4.14
N ILE A 281 -12.41 -24.86 -2.82
CA ILE A 281 -12.40 -26.10 -2.01
C ILE A 281 -13.84 -26.56 -1.69
N ALA A 282 -14.73 -25.61 -1.42
CA ALA A 282 -16.08 -25.91 -0.94
C ALA A 282 -17.07 -26.27 -2.06
N GLU A 283 -16.88 -25.76 -3.28
CA GLU A 283 -17.80 -25.93 -4.41
C GLU A 283 -17.20 -26.89 -5.46
N ASN A 284 -17.96 -27.89 -5.86
CA ASN A 284 -17.53 -28.84 -6.90
C ASN A 284 -17.44 -28.21 -8.30
N ASP A 285 -18.28 -27.21 -8.57
CA ASP A 285 -18.22 -26.41 -9.80
C ASP A 285 -17.34 -25.16 -9.56
N TRP A 286 -16.07 -25.30 -9.88
CA TRP A 286 -15.12 -24.21 -9.70
C TRP A 286 -15.50 -22.92 -10.49
N LYS A 287 -16.23 -23.02 -11.62
CA LYS A 287 -16.69 -21.86 -12.40
C LYS A 287 -17.70 -21.06 -11.60
N LYS A 288 -18.63 -21.75 -10.97
CA LYS A 288 -19.62 -21.13 -10.06
C LYS A 288 -18.94 -20.55 -8.82
N ALA A 289 -17.95 -21.26 -8.26
CA ALA A 289 -17.17 -20.77 -7.13
C ALA A 289 -16.49 -19.43 -7.46
N VAL A 290 -15.81 -19.33 -8.61
CA VAL A 290 -15.17 -18.08 -9.06
C VAL A 290 -16.19 -16.96 -9.25
N GLN A 291 -17.33 -17.21 -9.89
CA GLN A 291 -18.37 -16.21 -10.11
C GLN A 291 -18.92 -15.64 -8.78
N GLN A 292 -19.18 -16.52 -7.82
CA GLN A 292 -19.67 -16.11 -6.48
C GLN A 292 -18.60 -15.32 -5.72
N PHE A 293 -17.34 -15.75 -5.81
CA PHE A 293 -16.21 -15.03 -5.23
C PHE A 293 -16.08 -13.61 -5.79
N GLU A 294 -16.15 -13.43 -7.11
CA GLU A 294 -16.05 -12.11 -7.74
C GLU A 294 -17.08 -11.13 -7.19
N VAL A 295 -18.34 -11.56 -7.05
CA VAL A 295 -19.40 -10.71 -6.49
C VAL A 295 -19.11 -10.32 -5.03
N ALA A 296 -18.66 -11.26 -4.21
CA ALA A 296 -18.32 -11.00 -2.82
C ALA A 296 -17.10 -10.05 -2.69
N MET A 297 -16.08 -10.24 -3.52
CA MET A 297 -14.90 -9.40 -3.59
C MET A 297 -15.26 -7.97 -3.98
N TRP A 298 -16.04 -7.75 -5.04
CA TRP A 298 -16.45 -6.40 -5.48
C TRP A 298 -17.20 -5.65 -4.40
N ASN A 299 -18.16 -6.31 -3.72
CA ASN A 299 -18.95 -5.68 -2.66
C ASN A 299 -18.10 -5.27 -1.46
N ARG A 300 -16.99 -5.98 -1.20
CA ARG A 300 -16.03 -5.63 -0.14
C ARG A 300 -15.04 -4.55 -0.59
N ALA A 301 -14.53 -4.63 -1.81
CA ALA A 301 -13.49 -3.74 -2.31
C ALA A 301 -14.01 -2.32 -2.64
N GLU A 302 -15.25 -2.19 -3.12
CA GLU A 302 -15.80 -0.91 -3.55
C GLU A 302 -15.82 0.14 -2.43
N PRO A 303 -16.39 -0.11 -1.22
CA PRO A 303 -16.36 0.89 -0.15
C PRO A 303 -14.96 1.22 0.33
N ALA A 304 -14.05 0.24 0.38
CA ALA A 304 -12.66 0.48 0.74
C ALA A 304 -11.93 1.36 -0.30
N ALA A 305 -12.14 1.09 -1.59
CA ALA A 305 -11.58 1.89 -2.67
C ALA A 305 -12.13 3.32 -2.68
N ALA A 306 -13.44 3.50 -2.40
CA ALA A 306 -14.06 4.80 -2.27
C ALA A 306 -13.47 5.59 -1.11
N GLY A 307 -13.42 5.00 0.09
CA GLY A 307 -12.83 5.64 1.26
C GLY A 307 -11.35 6.00 1.08
N ALA A 308 -10.58 5.11 0.45
CA ALA A 308 -9.17 5.37 0.15
C ALA A 308 -8.99 6.51 -0.89
N TRP A 309 -9.89 6.61 -1.87
CA TRP A 309 -9.89 7.70 -2.85
C TRP A 309 -10.25 9.02 -2.22
N ASP A 310 -11.33 9.07 -1.42
CA ASP A 310 -11.75 10.27 -0.72
C ASP A 310 -10.66 10.74 0.26
N ALA A 311 -10.10 9.83 1.05
CA ALA A 311 -9.04 10.15 2.01
C ALA A 311 -7.82 10.80 1.36
N ILE A 312 -7.35 10.30 0.20
CA ILE A 312 -6.21 10.92 -0.48
C ILE A 312 -6.58 12.27 -1.09
N GLN A 313 -7.79 12.43 -1.65
CA GLN A 313 -8.22 13.72 -2.20
C GLN A 313 -8.38 14.78 -1.11
N ASP A 314 -8.97 14.41 0.01
CA ASP A 314 -9.20 15.29 1.17
C ASP A 314 -7.89 15.69 1.85
N THR A 315 -6.98 14.76 2.10
CA THR A 315 -5.68 15.05 2.74
C THR A 315 -4.86 16.08 1.95
N PHE A 316 -4.93 16.02 0.61
CA PHE A 316 -4.21 16.96 -0.28
C PHE A 316 -5.09 18.10 -0.79
N SER A 317 -6.20 18.42 -0.14
CA SER A 317 -6.99 19.63 -0.35
C SER A 317 -6.39 20.84 0.40
N GLU A 318 -6.93 22.02 0.17
CA GLU A 318 -6.54 23.24 0.92
C GLU A 318 -6.82 23.07 2.42
N ASP A 319 -7.93 22.40 2.77
CA ASP A 319 -8.36 22.13 4.14
C ASP A 319 -7.92 20.75 4.66
N GLY A 320 -6.91 20.12 4.02
CA GLY A 320 -6.51 18.75 4.26
C GLY A 320 -6.21 18.40 5.71
N LEU A 321 -5.56 19.32 6.45
CA LEU A 321 -5.32 19.13 7.87
C LEU A 321 -6.64 19.06 8.67
N ALA A 322 -7.59 19.94 8.37
CA ALA A 322 -8.87 19.98 9.08
C ALA A 322 -9.70 18.70 8.82
N HIS A 323 -9.77 18.25 7.57
CA HIS A 323 -10.45 17.01 7.19
C HIS A 323 -9.79 15.80 7.87
N THR A 324 -8.47 15.68 7.81
CA THR A 324 -7.76 14.55 8.44
C THR A 324 -8.00 14.52 9.96
N LEU A 325 -7.95 15.66 10.63
CA LEU A 325 -8.23 15.74 12.07
C LEU A 325 -9.66 15.32 12.40
N GLN A 326 -10.64 15.74 11.61
CA GLN A 326 -12.04 15.33 11.80
C GLN A 326 -12.20 13.81 11.69
N VAL A 327 -11.64 13.20 10.64
CA VAL A 327 -11.70 11.74 10.43
C VAL A 327 -11.05 10.99 11.60
N MET A 328 -9.90 11.46 12.10
CA MET A 328 -9.23 10.83 13.22
C MET A 328 -10.01 10.93 14.53
N GLU A 329 -10.68 12.05 14.79
CA GLU A 329 -11.55 12.22 15.96
C GLU A 329 -12.75 11.28 15.92
N GLU A 330 -13.38 11.12 14.77
CA GLU A 330 -14.53 10.23 14.58
C GLU A 330 -14.15 8.76 14.81
N HIS A 331 -12.93 8.36 14.44
CA HIS A 331 -12.49 6.97 14.56
C HIS A 331 -11.85 6.62 15.91
N SER A 332 -11.14 7.55 16.54
CA SER A 332 -10.40 7.27 17.79
C SER A 332 -11.18 7.60 19.06
N GLY A 333 -12.23 8.43 18.98
CA GLY A 333 -12.87 8.99 20.17
C GLY A 333 -11.99 9.96 20.99
N VAL A 334 -10.79 10.26 20.48
CA VAL A 334 -9.81 11.18 21.11
C VAL A 334 -10.08 12.61 20.65
N GLN A 335 -10.12 13.58 21.60
CA GLN A 335 -10.33 15.00 21.27
C GLN A 335 -9.07 15.68 20.76
N ARG A 336 -9.24 16.69 19.89
CA ARG A 336 -8.15 17.58 19.43
C ARG A 336 -7.35 18.14 20.59
N LEU A 337 -6.05 18.17 20.45
CA LEU A 337 -5.21 18.97 21.33
C LEU A 337 -5.54 20.44 21.07
N SER A 338 -6.09 21.10 22.09
CA SER A 338 -6.49 22.52 22.02
C SER A 338 -5.31 23.42 21.64
N SER A 339 -5.61 24.44 20.86
CA SER A 339 -4.69 25.45 20.28
C SER A 339 -3.90 26.26 21.30
#